data_adf4b91b536acc32ca07bdd89b5fdb07
#
_entry.id   adf4b91b536acc32ca07bdd89b5fdb07
#
_cell.length_a   1.000
_cell.length_b   1.000
_cell.length_c   1.000
_cell.angle_alpha   90.00
_cell.angle_beta   90.00
_cell.angle_gamma   90.00
#
_symmetry.space_group_name_H-M   'P 1'
#
loop_
_entity.id
_entity.type
_entity.pdbx_description
1 polymer ?
#
loop_
_entity_poly.entity_id
_entity_poly.type
_entity_poly.pdbx_seq_one_letter_code
_entity_poly.pdbx_strand_id
1 'polypeptide(L)'
;MSYYYANALFETQEYDAHIETSNYILEQSIINNVRYIDGEDVYMTVLHKKTYAHLKLEETETAQKLATQLVRLDLKHQFYPILLRQCFLAKRPTWISRVLKASAITTVIGAIITIVFSSFYMSLPSQAIVVPYTLLLIAMIGLFATAVGYYRHVTAPVRQILKQAQIDKANSERL
;
A
#
# COMPACT_ATOMS: atom_id res chain seq x y z
N MET A 1 -27.42 -17.85 5.98
CA MET A 1 -27.94 -16.54 5.48
C MET A 1 -26.99 -15.37 5.67
N SER A 2 -26.32 -15.23 6.80
CA SER A 2 -25.45 -14.06 7.09
C SER A 2 -24.26 -13.89 6.13
N TYR A 3 -23.64 -14.98 5.62
CA TYR A 3 -22.48 -14.91 4.72
C TYR A 3 -22.81 -14.25 3.38
N TYR A 4 -23.89 -14.65 2.72
CA TYR A 4 -24.32 -14.04 1.45
C TYR A 4 -24.78 -12.60 1.64
N TYR A 5 -25.42 -12.30 2.77
CA TYR A 5 -25.81 -10.93 3.12
C TYR A 5 -24.60 -10.03 3.30
N ALA A 6 -23.56 -10.47 4.02
CA ALA A 6 -22.31 -9.72 4.14
C ALA A 6 -21.64 -9.47 2.78
N ASN A 7 -21.66 -10.47 1.89
CA ASN A 7 -21.13 -10.29 0.54
C ASN A 7 -21.93 -9.26 -0.25
N ALA A 8 -23.28 -9.26 -0.16
CA ALA A 8 -24.12 -8.25 -0.79
C ALA A 8 -23.81 -6.83 -0.28
N LEU A 9 -23.68 -6.66 1.03
CA LEU A 9 -23.32 -5.37 1.64
C LEU A 9 -21.94 -4.87 1.14
N PHE A 10 -20.99 -5.77 0.94
CA PHE A 10 -19.69 -5.42 0.39
C PHE A 10 -19.79 -4.94 -1.06
N GLU A 11 -20.56 -5.64 -1.90
CA GLU A 11 -20.77 -5.28 -3.31
C GLU A 11 -21.56 -3.97 -3.47
N THR A 12 -22.50 -3.69 -2.56
CA THR A 12 -23.25 -2.41 -2.52
C THR A 12 -22.45 -1.27 -1.87
N GLN A 13 -21.21 -1.55 -1.41
CA GLN A 13 -20.33 -0.59 -0.75
C GLN A 13 -20.84 -0.05 0.60
N GLU A 14 -21.75 -0.78 1.23
CA GLU A 14 -22.23 -0.51 2.58
C GLU A 14 -21.23 -1.04 3.61
N TYR A 15 -20.04 -0.41 3.66
CA TYR A 15 -18.87 -0.93 4.37
C TYR A 15 -19.07 -1.01 5.88
N ASP A 16 -19.76 -0.06 6.51
CA ASP A 16 -20.04 -0.08 7.95
C ASP A 16 -20.89 -1.29 8.34
N ALA A 17 -22.01 -1.50 7.64
CA ALA A 17 -22.89 -2.65 7.85
C ALA A 17 -22.19 -3.99 7.52
N HIS A 18 -21.32 -3.98 6.48
CA HIS A 18 -20.49 -5.14 6.14
C HIS A 18 -19.53 -5.50 7.28
N ILE A 19 -18.87 -4.52 7.91
CA ILE A 19 -17.92 -4.75 9.02
C ILE A 19 -18.64 -5.35 10.22
N GLU A 20 -19.80 -4.81 10.60
CA GLU A 20 -20.61 -5.32 11.70
C GLU A 20 -21.04 -6.78 11.45
N THR A 21 -21.60 -7.04 10.27
CA THR A 21 -22.01 -8.40 9.87
C THR A 21 -20.82 -9.35 9.79
N SER A 22 -19.67 -8.89 9.33
CA SER A 22 -18.42 -9.65 9.26
C SER A 22 -17.92 -10.08 10.65
N ASN A 23 -18.03 -9.20 11.67
CA ASN A 23 -17.68 -9.56 13.04
C ASN A 23 -18.46 -10.77 13.52
N TYR A 24 -19.78 -10.71 13.33
CA TYR A 24 -20.68 -11.80 13.70
C TYR A 24 -20.33 -13.12 12.96
N ILE A 25 -20.08 -13.05 11.66
CA ILE A 25 -19.74 -14.24 10.85
C ILE A 25 -18.41 -14.85 11.31
N LEU A 26 -17.38 -14.03 11.54
CA LEU A 26 -16.07 -14.50 12.01
C LEU A 26 -16.20 -15.20 13.37
N GLU A 27 -16.96 -14.63 14.28
CA GLU A 27 -17.23 -15.25 15.58
C GLU A 27 -17.98 -16.59 15.43
N GLN A 28 -19.07 -16.61 14.66
CA GLN A 28 -19.86 -17.80 14.44
C GLN A 28 -19.09 -18.90 13.68
N SER A 29 -18.22 -18.54 12.75
CA SER A 29 -17.39 -19.50 12.03
C SER A 29 -16.45 -20.25 12.97
N ILE A 30 -15.91 -19.57 13.98
CA ILE A 30 -15.05 -20.18 14.99
C ILE A 30 -15.85 -21.04 15.95
N ILE A 31 -16.95 -20.52 16.51
CA ILE A 31 -17.79 -21.23 17.50
C ILE A 31 -18.36 -22.52 16.89
N ASN A 32 -18.87 -22.45 15.67
CA ASN A 32 -19.53 -23.58 15.01
C ASN A 32 -18.57 -24.42 14.14
N ASN A 33 -17.27 -24.11 14.15
CA ASN A 33 -16.24 -24.77 13.34
C ASN A 33 -16.60 -24.84 11.83
N VAL A 34 -17.23 -23.78 11.31
CA VAL A 34 -17.60 -23.67 9.90
C VAL A 34 -16.42 -23.08 9.15
N ARG A 35 -15.73 -23.92 8.40
CA ARG A 35 -14.54 -23.52 7.65
C ARG A 35 -14.84 -23.12 6.20
N TYR A 36 -15.71 -23.87 5.55
CA TYR A 36 -16.01 -23.68 4.13
C TYR A 36 -17.50 -23.50 3.87
N ILE A 37 -17.85 -22.56 2.99
CA ILE A 37 -19.16 -22.40 2.39
C ILE A 37 -18.94 -22.31 0.87
N ASP A 38 -19.61 -23.15 0.08
CA ASP A 38 -19.47 -23.23 -1.38
C ASP A 38 -18.02 -23.39 -1.87
N GLY A 39 -17.17 -24.04 -1.08
CA GLY A 39 -15.76 -24.26 -1.39
C GLY A 39 -14.82 -23.10 -1.05
N GLU A 40 -15.36 -21.97 -0.57
CA GLU A 40 -14.56 -20.83 -0.11
C GLU A 40 -14.27 -20.93 1.39
N ASP A 41 -13.05 -20.61 1.81
CA ASP A 41 -12.71 -20.46 3.23
C ASP A 41 -13.38 -19.18 3.77
N VAL A 42 -14.43 -19.39 4.57
CA VAL A 42 -15.29 -18.33 5.11
C VAL A 42 -14.49 -17.32 5.92
N TYR A 43 -13.63 -17.83 6.82
CA TYR A 43 -12.84 -16.98 7.70
C TYR A 43 -11.92 -16.06 6.91
N MET A 44 -11.18 -16.63 5.96
CA MET A 44 -10.23 -15.89 5.16
C MET A 44 -10.91 -14.90 4.21
N THR A 45 -12.01 -15.30 3.56
CA THR A 45 -12.77 -14.45 2.63
C THR A 45 -13.40 -13.26 3.35
N VAL A 46 -14.06 -13.51 4.48
CA VAL A 46 -14.71 -12.45 5.28
C VAL A 46 -13.65 -11.52 5.88
N LEU A 47 -12.55 -12.04 6.41
CA LEU A 47 -11.46 -11.23 6.96
C LEU A 47 -10.81 -10.35 5.88
N HIS A 48 -10.65 -10.87 4.66
CA HIS A 48 -10.13 -10.12 3.52
C HIS A 48 -11.07 -8.96 3.13
N LYS A 49 -12.37 -9.24 2.92
CA LYS A 49 -13.36 -8.21 2.58
C LYS A 49 -13.51 -7.16 3.68
N LYS A 50 -13.53 -7.58 4.95
CA LYS A 50 -13.52 -6.68 6.11
C LYS A 50 -12.29 -5.77 6.13
N THR A 51 -11.10 -6.32 5.85
CA THR A 51 -9.87 -5.51 5.76
C THR A 51 -9.97 -4.44 4.68
N TYR A 52 -10.52 -4.80 3.52
CA TYR A 52 -10.74 -3.87 2.43
C TYR A 52 -11.79 -2.80 2.76
N ALA A 53 -12.87 -3.17 3.46
CA ALA A 53 -13.89 -2.23 3.94
C ALA A 53 -13.29 -1.17 4.87
N HIS A 54 -12.49 -1.58 5.88
CA HIS A 54 -11.77 -0.63 6.74
C HIS A 54 -10.82 0.28 5.95
N LEU A 55 -10.17 -0.26 4.91
CA LEU A 55 -9.30 0.56 4.06
C LEU A 55 -10.10 1.61 3.27
N LYS A 56 -11.32 1.28 2.82
CA LYS A 56 -12.22 2.20 2.13
C LYS A 56 -12.79 3.28 3.03
N LEU A 57 -13.02 2.97 4.30
CA LEU A 57 -13.43 3.92 5.33
C LEU A 57 -12.26 4.75 5.91
N GLU A 58 -11.07 4.66 5.30
CA GLU A 58 -9.85 5.35 5.75
C GLU A 58 -9.35 4.93 7.16
N GLU A 59 -9.90 3.87 7.72
CA GLU A 59 -9.47 3.27 8.98
C GLU A 59 -8.19 2.45 8.82
N THR A 60 -7.13 3.14 8.39
CA THR A 60 -5.88 2.53 7.93
C THR A 60 -5.17 1.69 8.98
N GLU A 61 -5.30 2.02 10.28
CA GLU A 61 -4.65 1.26 11.35
C GLU A 61 -5.31 -0.10 11.58
N THR A 62 -6.64 -0.13 11.58
CA THR A 62 -7.41 -1.37 11.69
C THR A 62 -7.18 -2.25 10.46
N ALA A 63 -7.27 -1.67 9.27
CA ALA A 63 -6.97 -2.36 8.03
C ALA A 63 -5.56 -2.98 8.01
N GLN A 64 -4.55 -2.26 8.50
CA GLN A 64 -3.17 -2.75 8.58
C GLN A 64 -3.03 -3.94 9.55
N LYS A 65 -3.70 -3.90 10.71
CA LYS A 65 -3.69 -5.02 11.67
C LYS A 65 -4.32 -6.28 11.05
N LEU A 66 -5.48 -6.13 10.42
CA LEU A 66 -6.19 -7.24 9.77
C LEU A 66 -5.40 -7.79 8.56
N ALA A 67 -4.82 -6.92 7.73
CA ALA A 67 -3.96 -7.36 6.62
C ALA A 67 -2.72 -8.11 7.11
N THR A 68 -2.13 -7.70 8.24
CA THR A 68 -1.02 -8.42 8.87
C THR A 68 -1.46 -9.80 9.34
N GLN A 69 -2.65 -9.93 9.91
CA GLN A 69 -3.23 -11.21 10.31
C GLN A 69 -3.44 -12.13 9.10
N LEU A 70 -4.01 -11.62 8.00
CA LEU A 70 -4.19 -12.38 6.75
C LEU A 70 -2.86 -12.95 6.23
N VAL A 71 -1.81 -12.12 6.19
CA VAL A 71 -0.48 -12.55 5.75
C VAL A 71 0.10 -13.64 6.65
N ARG A 72 -0.12 -13.58 7.98
CA ARG A 72 0.34 -14.61 8.92
C ARG A 72 -0.42 -15.92 8.76
N LEU A 73 -1.71 -15.87 8.46
CA LEU A 73 -2.55 -17.06 8.28
C LEU A 73 -2.23 -17.77 6.96
N ASP A 74 -2.05 -17.02 5.86
CA ASP A 74 -1.70 -17.61 4.57
C ASP A 74 -0.65 -16.78 3.82
N LEU A 75 0.61 -17.17 3.99
CA LEU A 75 1.76 -16.55 3.31
C LEU A 75 1.84 -16.82 1.81
N LYS A 76 1.15 -17.87 1.31
CA LYS A 76 1.21 -18.27 -0.09
C LYS A 76 0.21 -17.50 -0.95
N HIS A 77 -0.77 -16.89 -0.32
CA HIS A 77 -1.80 -16.14 -1.03
C HIS A 77 -1.25 -14.83 -1.61
N GLN A 78 -1.27 -14.70 -2.93
CA GLN A 78 -0.62 -13.58 -3.64
C GLN A 78 -1.20 -12.20 -3.32
N PHE A 79 -2.50 -12.11 -3.00
CA PHE A 79 -3.18 -10.83 -2.76
C PHE A 79 -2.98 -10.25 -1.36
N TYR A 80 -2.69 -11.05 -0.33
CA TYR A 80 -2.55 -10.53 1.04
C TYR A 80 -1.34 -9.60 1.24
N PRO A 81 -0.15 -9.90 0.68
CA PRO A 81 0.96 -8.94 0.70
C PRO A 81 0.66 -7.65 -0.06
N ILE A 82 -0.13 -7.72 -1.14
CA ILE A 82 -0.55 -6.54 -1.92
C ILE A 82 -1.49 -5.68 -1.09
N LEU A 83 -2.50 -6.29 -0.45
CA LEU A 83 -3.43 -5.60 0.44
C LEU A 83 -2.70 -4.93 1.61
N LEU A 84 -1.78 -5.64 2.26
CA LEU A 84 -0.93 -5.09 3.31
C LEU A 84 -0.15 -3.86 2.82
N ARG A 85 0.45 -3.94 1.63
CA ARG A 85 1.16 -2.82 1.01
C ARG A 85 0.22 -1.63 0.74
N GLN A 86 -1.02 -1.87 0.31
CA GLN A 86 -2.02 -0.82 0.11
C GLN A 86 -2.37 -0.12 1.43
N CYS A 87 -2.50 -0.85 2.54
CA CYS A 87 -2.72 -0.25 3.86
C CYS A 87 -1.56 0.68 4.28
N PHE A 88 -0.31 0.27 4.03
CA PHE A 88 0.85 1.14 4.29
C PHE A 88 0.90 2.35 3.35
N LEU A 89 0.48 2.19 2.09
CA LEU A 89 0.40 3.30 1.13
C LEU A 89 -0.67 4.33 1.53
N ALA A 90 -1.80 3.88 2.04
CA ALA A 90 -2.85 4.77 2.53
C ALA A 90 -2.39 5.61 3.73
N LYS A 91 -1.56 5.02 4.60
CA LYS A 91 -0.99 5.72 5.79
C LYS A 91 0.26 6.56 5.47
N ARG A 92 0.71 6.60 4.20
CA ARG A 92 1.95 7.32 3.87
C ARG A 92 1.85 8.82 4.19
N PRO A 93 2.94 9.44 4.68
CA PRO A 93 2.97 10.88 4.93
C PRO A 93 2.71 11.69 3.66
N THR A 94 1.89 12.72 3.77
CA THR A 94 1.49 13.59 2.63
C THR A 94 2.69 14.32 2.00
N TRP A 95 3.77 14.56 2.76
CA TRP A 95 4.97 15.20 2.25
C TRP A 95 5.64 14.40 1.12
N ILE A 96 5.59 13.05 1.16
CA ILE A 96 6.16 12.19 0.10
C ILE A 96 5.49 12.50 -1.24
N SER A 97 4.17 12.61 -1.25
CA SER A 97 3.41 12.96 -2.46
C SER A 97 3.71 14.39 -2.94
N ARG A 98 3.85 15.35 -2.01
CA ARG A 98 4.18 16.75 -2.34
C ARG A 98 5.59 16.87 -2.95
N VAL A 99 6.58 16.23 -2.34
CA VAL A 99 7.96 16.27 -2.84
C VAL A 99 8.05 15.56 -4.20
N LEU A 100 7.35 14.43 -4.40
CA LEU A 100 7.31 13.75 -5.69
C LEU A 100 6.74 14.64 -6.80
N LYS A 101 5.60 15.32 -6.54
CA LYS A 101 5.00 16.25 -7.50
C LYS A 101 5.91 17.43 -7.79
N ALA A 102 6.50 18.03 -6.76
CA ALA A 102 7.42 19.16 -6.91
C ALA A 102 8.66 18.76 -7.73
N SER A 103 9.28 17.62 -7.43
CA SER A 103 10.45 17.13 -8.16
C SER A 103 10.14 16.81 -9.63
N ALA A 104 8.96 16.22 -9.91
CA ALA A 104 8.53 15.98 -11.28
C ALA A 104 8.35 17.28 -12.08
N ILE A 105 7.70 18.28 -11.50
CA ILE A 105 7.52 19.61 -12.13
C ILE A 105 8.89 20.26 -12.37
N THR A 106 9.78 20.25 -11.38
CA THR A 106 11.13 20.83 -11.50
C THR A 106 11.94 20.12 -12.61
N THR A 107 11.81 18.80 -12.73
CA THR A 107 12.48 18.04 -13.80
C THR A 107 11.99 18.47 -15.18
N VAL A 108 10.66 18.59 -15.36
CA VAL A 108 10.08 19.03 -16.65
C VAL A 108 10.54 20.46 -17.00
N ILE A 109 10.46 21.37 -16.06
CA ILE A 109 10.91 22.77 -16.27
C ILE A 109 12.41 22.81 -16.60
N GLY A 110 13.25 22.08 -15.86
CA GLY A 110 14.68 21.99 -16.12
C GLY A 110 14.99 21.43 -17.51
N ALA A 111 14.27 20.41 -17.96
CA ALA A 111 14.43 19.84 -19.29
C ALA A 111 14.05 20.84 -20.39
N ILE A 112 12.93 21.55 -20.24
CA ILE A 112 12.48 22.58 -21.21
C ILE A 112 13.54 23.70 -21.29
N ILE A 113 14.00 24.20 -20.15
CA ILE A 113 15.04 25.24 -20.11
C ILE A 113 16.30 24.76 -20.82
N THR A 114 16.75 23.51 -20.54
CA THR A 114 17.94 22.94 -21.19
C THR A 114 17.79 22.87 -22.70
N ILE A 115 16.63 22.42 -23.20
CA ILE A 115 16.35 22.31 -24.65
C ILE A 115 16.36 23.73 -25.29
N VAL A 116 15.66 24.68 -24.68
CA VAL A 116 15.60 26.06 -25.21
C VAL A 116 17.00 26.68 -25.25
N PHE A 117 17.78 26.56 -24.18
CA PHE A 117 19.12 27.08 -24.13
C PHE A 117 20.05 26.39 -25.15
N SER A 118 19.98 25.08 -25.31
CA SER A 118 20.80 24.35 -26.29
C SER A 118 20.46 24.73 -27.73
N SER A 119 19.19 25.04 -28.02
CA SER A 119 18.73 25.36 -29.37
C SER A 119 19.02 26.79 -29.81
N PHE A 120 19.00 27.76 -28.87
CA PHE A 120 19.09 29.20 -29.21
C PHE A 120 20.47 29.82 -28.92
N TYR A 121 21.31 29.19 -28.11
CA TYR A 121 22.51 29.86 -27.60
C TYR A 121 23.77 28.97 -27.69
N MET A 122 24.26 28.78 -28.90
CA MET A 122 25.57 28.15 -29.13
C MET A 122 26.78 28.96 -28.60
N SER A 123 26.57 30.22 -28.15
CA SER A 123 27.64 31.17 -27.76
C SER A 123 27.49 31.72 -26.33
N LEU A 124 26.76 31.06 -25.45
CA LEU A 124 26.55 31.55 -24.08
C LEU A 124 27.80 31.38 -23.19
N PRO A 125 28.05 32.33 -22.28
CA PRO A 125 29.11 32.20 -21.28
C PRO A 125 28.83 30.97 -20.39
N SER A 126 29.89 30.29 -19.97
CA SER A 126 29.84 29.05 -19.15
C SER A 126 28.95 29.12 -17.91
N GLN A 127 28.71 30.33 -17.38
CA GLN A 127 27.82 30.55 -16.24
C GLN A 127 26.34 30.27 -16.53
N ALA A 128 25.87 30.47 -17.76
CA ALA A 128 24.47 30.21 -18.12
C ALA A 128 24.13 28.72 -18.17
N ILE A 129 25.13 27.85 -18.33
CA ILE A 129 24.97 26.39 -18.37
C ILE A 129 24.75 25.82 -16.95
N VAL A 130 25.22 26.53 -15.91
CA VAL A 130 25.11 26.05 -14.52
C VAL A 130 23.67 25.97 -14.04
N VAL A 131 22.78 26.89 -14.46
CA VAL A 131 21.39 26.95 -14.00
C VAL A 131 20.57 25.65 -14.30
N PRO A 132 20.52 25.15 -15.56
CA PRO A 132 19.77 23.93 -15.83
C PRO A 132 20.34 22.69 -15.11
N TYR A 133 21.65 22.59 -14.93
CA TYR A 133 22.26 21.49 -14.20
C TYR A 133 21.96 21.54 -12.71
N THR A 134 21.92 22.71 -12.08
CA THR A 134 21.52 22.82 -10.67
C THR A 134 20.06 22.44 -10.46
N LEU A 135 19.14 22.81 -11.38
CA LEU A 135 17.74 22.38 -11.32
C LEU A 135 17.58 20.88 -11.44
N LEU A 136 18.32 20.24 -12.36
CA LEU A 136 18.31 18.78 -12.50
C LEU A 136 18.85 18.09 -11.24
N LEU A 137 19.89 18.61 -10.62
CA LEU A 137 20.46 18.07 -9.39
C LEU A 137 19.47 18.16 -8.24
N ILE A 138 18.77 19.28 -8.07
CA ILE A 138 17.72 19.47 -7.07
C ILE A 138 16.58 18.46 -7.30
N ALA A 139 16.15 18.27 -8.56
CA ALA A 139 15.12 17.30 -8.91
C ALA A 139 15.56 15.87 -8.59
N MET A 140 16.80 15.49 -8.86
CA MET A 140 17.34 14.17 -8.51
C MET A 140 17.39 13.95 -7.00
N ILE A 141 17.80 14.94 -6.23
CA ILE A 141 17.76 14.88 -4.75
C ILE A 141 16.32 14.66 -4.26
N GLY A 142 15.35 15.37 -4.82
CA GLY A 142 13.93 15.23 -4.50
C GLY A 142 13.40 13.82 -4.82
N LEU A 143 13.73 13.27 -5.98
CA LEU A 143 13.39 11.90 -6.35
C LEU A 143 14.03 10.87 -5.42
N PHE A 144 15.30 11.05 -5.10
CA PHE A 144 15.99 10.17 -4.14
C PHE A 144 15.34 10.21 -2.75
N ALA A 145 15.05 11.42 -2.24
CA ALA A 145 14.35 11.57 -0.95
C ALA A 145 12.98 10.90 -0.93
N THR A 146 12.21 11.00 -2.03
CA THR A 146 10.91 10.29 -2.14
C THR A 146 11.08 8.78 -2.20
N ALA A 147 12.08 8.28 -2.92
CA ALA A 147 12.38 6.85 -2.99
C ALA A 147 12.76 6.28 -1.62
N VAL A 148 13.63 6.98 -0.87
CA VAL A 148 14.01 6.61 0.50
C VAL A 148 12.80 6.68 1.43
N GLY A 149 12.00 7.74 1.35
CA GLY A 149 10.78 7.87 2.15
C GLY A 149 9.78 6.74 1.87
N TYR A 150 9.54 6.42 0.60
CA TYR A 150 8.70 5.29 0.20
C TYR A 150 9.24 3.96 0.72
N TYR A 151 10.53 3.71 0.55
CA TYR A 151 11.16 2.48 1.07
C TYR A 151 10.98 2.37 2.58
N ARG A 152 11.28 3.43 3.32
CA ARG A 152 11.23 3.44 4.80
C ARG A 152 9.80 3.25 5.33
N HIS A 153 8.81 3.92 4.71
CA HIS A 153 7.43 3.93 5.21
C HIS A 153 6.56 2.80 4.66
N VAL A 154 6.89 2.22 3.53
CA VAL A 154 6.05 1.19 2.88
C VAL A 154 6.80 -0.13 2.77
N THR A 155 7.93 -0.15 2.08
CA THR A 155 8.58 -1.41 1.68
C THR A 155 9.25 -2.11 2.88
N ALA A 156 9.95 -1.36 3.73
CA ALA A 156 10.68 -1.95 4.86
C ALA A 156 9.73 -2.60 5.89
N PRO A 157 8.65 -1.95 6.37
CA PRO A 157 7.70 -2.57 7.29
C PRO A 157 7.02 -3.80 6.71
N VAL A 158 6.56 -3.73 5.46
CA VAL A 158 5.94 -4.89 4.78
C VAL A 158 6.90 -6.06 4.72
N ARG A 159 8.16 -5.81 4.34
CA ARG A 159 9.20 -6.86 4.28
C ARG A 159 9.50 -7.46 5.67
N GLN A 160 9.50 -6.66 6.72
CA GLN A 160 9.68 -7.16 8.09
C GLN A 160 8.54 -8.08 8.50
N ILE A 161 7.28 -7.68 8.26
CA ILE A 161 6.10 -8.49 8.57
C ILE A 161 6.15 -9.82 7.82
N LEU A 162 6.48 -9.81 6.53
CA LEU A 162 6.58 -11.03 5.71
C LEU A 162 7.69 -11.96 6.23
N LYS A 163 8.86 -11.42 6.56
CA LYS A 163 9.95 -12.22 7.13
C LYS A 163 9.57 -12.84 8.48
N GLN A 164 8.93 -12.04 9.36
CA GLN A 164 8.50 -12.53 10.66
C GLN A 164 7.46 -13.65 10.50
N ALA A 165 6.49 -13.49 9.63
CA ALA A 165 5.49 -14.51 9.34
C ALA A 165 6.11 -15.80 8.77
N GLN A 166 7.18 -15.70 7.97
CA GLN A 166 7.94 -16.88 7.49
C GLN A 166 8.66 -17.60 8.64
N ILE A 167 9.29 -16.85 9.55
CA ILE A 167 9.98 -17.40 10.71
C ILE A 167 8.98 -18.09 11.65
N ASP A 168 7.85 -17.43 11.95
CA ASP A 168 6.81 -17.97 12.82
C ASP A 168 6.27 -19.29 12.26
N LYS A 169 6.04 -19.35 10.93
CA LYS A 169 5.61 -20.57 10.26
C LYS A 169 6.66 -21.68 10.32
N ALA A 170 7.91 -21.39 10.02
CA ALA A 170 8.99 -22.36 10.08
C ALA A 170 9.19 -22.93 11.49
N ASN A 171 8.96 -22.13 12.53
CA ASN A 171 9.01 -22.57 13.92
C ASN A 171 7.82 -23.47 14.28
N SER A 172 6.61 -23.18 13.77
CA SER A 172 5.43 -24.01 14.01
C SER A 172 5.46 -25.37 13.30
N GLU A 173 6.22 -25.51 12.22
CA GLU A 173 6.42 -26.77 11.50
C GLU A 173 7.49 -27.68 12.15
N ARG A 174 8.23 -27.17 13.13
CA ARG A 174 9.27 -27.93 13.87
C ARG A 174 8.79 -28.52 15.20
N LEU A 175 7.62 -28.11 15.68
CA LEU A 175 6.98 -28.58 16.92
C LEU A 175 5.97 -29.68 16.61
#